data_b734d77170e783c8cf4a817e3d7aedf8
#
_entry.id   b734d77170e783c8cf4a817e3d7aedf8
#
_cell.length_a   1.000
_cell.length_b   1.000
_cell.length_c   1.000
_cell.angle_alpha   90.00
_cell.angle_beta   90.00
_cell.angle_gamma   90.00
#
_symmetry.space_group_name_H-M   'P 1'
#
loop_
_entity.id
_entity.type
_entity.pdbx_description
1 polymer ?
#
loop_
_entity_poly.entity_id
_entity_poly.type
_entity_poly.pdbx_seq_one_letter_code
_entity_poly.pdbx_strand_id
1 'polypeptide(L)'
;MGYGTVSRLFHWVTVVLVAVMIPVGIVMIQDVPRSVQDPLFILHKGLGPFVLLVVLLRLLWRLWHPGPALPASVPALQQKVARLVHVALYFFLILQGVSGYVRVTTGGFPIETLQRLGIPPLFPKSEAVTQVAEQIHAVSAVALIVLIGMHVAAAAYHGIVRRDGVFSMMWPPVAK
;
A
#
# COMPACT_ATOMS: atom_id res chain seq x y z
N MET A 1 17.04 12.69 -15.10
CA MET A 1 15.59 13.03 -15.15
C MET A 1 14.84 12.19 -14.13
N GLY A 2 13.88 12.78 -13.40
CA GLY A 2 13.07 12.06 -12.41
C GLY A 2 11.63 11.85 -12.89
N TYR A 3 10.80 11.27 -12.04
CA TYR A 3 9.37 11.16 -12.27
C TYR A 3 8.71 12.54 -12.23
N GLY A 4 7.64 12.72 -13.01
CA GLY A 4 6.82 13.94 -12.97
C GLY A 4 6.06 14.08 -11.64
N THR A 5 5.60 15.31 -11.36
CA THR A 5 4.93 15.69 -10.10
C THR A 5 3.78 14.74 -9.73
N VAL A 6 2.89 14.39 -10.66
CA VAL A 6 1.73 13.53 -10.38
C VAL A 6 2.17 12.15 -9.90
N SER A 7 3.19 11.53 -10.55
CA SER A 7 3.73 10.24 -10.13
C SER A 7 4.34 10.29 -8.73
N ARG A 8 5.03 11.39 -8.41
CA ARG A 8 5.63 11.62 -7.08
C ARG A 8 4.56 11.84 -6.01
N LEU A 9 3.52 12.63 -6.31
CA LEU A 9 2.40 12.84 -5.39
C LEU A 9 1.67 11.53 -5.08
N PHE A 10 1.32 10.74 -6.09
CA PHE A 10 0.73 9.41 -5.86
C PHE A 10 1.62 8.52 -5.00
N HIS A 11 2.94 8.54 -5.24
CA HIS A 11 3.89 7.78 -4.43
C HIS A 11 3.85 8.20 -2.97
N TRP A 12 4.00 9.49 -2.70
CA TRP A 12 4.10 9.99 -1.33
C TRP A 12 2.78 9.91 -0.56
N VAL A 13 1.65 10.13 -1.24
CA VAL A 13 0.32 9.87 -0.66
C VAL A 13 0.19 8.39 -0.27
N THR A 14 0.60 7.46 -1.15
CA THR A 14 0.62 6.02 -0.83
C THR A 14 1.52 5.74 0.38
N VAL A 15 2.73 6.34 0.43
CA VAL A 15 3.68 6.16 1.56
C VAL A 15 3.04 6.61 2.87
N VAL A 16 2.42 7.80 2.93
CA VAL A 16 1.77 8.31 4.14
C VAL A 16 0.64 7.41 4.58
N LEU A 17 -0.24 7.00 3.66
CA LEU A 17 -1.35 6.11 3.97
C LEU A 17 -0.86 4.76 4.52
N VAL A 18 0.12 4.15 3.87
CA VAL A 18 0.67 2.84 4.29
C VAL A 18 1.43 2.96 5.62
N ALA A 19 2.15 4.07 5.85
CA ALA A 19 2.85 4.34 7.09
C ALA A 19 1.88 4.52 8.29
N VAL A 20 0.64 4.91 8.05
CA VAL A 20 -0.43 4.94 9.06
C VAL A 20 -1.07 3.55 9.19
N MET A 21 -1.40 2.90 8.06
CA MET A 21 -2.17 1.65 8.04
C MET A 21 -1.45 0.47 8.67
N ILE A 22 -0.13 0.35 8.49
CA ILE A 22 0.66 -0.76 9.05
C ILE A 22 0.68 -0.71 10.57
N PRO A 23 1.12 0.37 11.24
CA PRO A 23 1.10 0.44 12.71
C PRO A 23 -0.31 0.28 13.29
N VAL A 24 -1.31 0.93 12.70
CA VAL A 24 -2.71 0.80 13.13
C VAL A 24 -3.15 -0.66 13.04
N GLY A 25 -2.87 -1.34 11.92
CA GLY A 25 -3.20 -2.76 11.73
C GLY A 25 -2.49 -3.69 12.72
N ILE A 26 -1.24 -3.39 13.09
CA ILE A 26 -0.50 -4.17 14.08
C ILE A 26 -1.06 -3.94 15.48
N VAL A 27 -1.31 -2.69 15.88
CA VAL A 27 -1.74 -2.37 17.25
C VAL A 27 -3.16 -2.83 17.52
N MET A 28 -4.09 -2.69 16.55
CA MET A 28 -5.49 -3.05 16.74
C MET A 28 -5.74 -4.53 17.02
N ILE A 29 -4.77 -5.40 16.70
CA ILE A 29 -4.87 -6.86 16.96
C ILE A 29 -4.15 -7.29 18.25
N GLN A 30 -3.55 -6.35 18.99
CA GLN A 30 -2.92 -6.62 20.27
C GLN A 30 -3.96 -6.61 21.39
N ASP A 31 -3.56 -7.13 22.56
CA ASP A 31 -4.36 -7.05 23.78
C ASP A 31 -4.25 -5.64 24.39
N VAL A 32 -5.04 -4.73 23.85
CA VAL A 32 -5.13 -3.34 24.29
C VAL A 32 -6.56 -3.02 24.74
N PRO A 33 -6.78 -2.02 25.63
CA PRO A 33 -8.12 -1.61 26.05
C PRO A 33 -9.02 -1.28 24.85
N ARG A 34 -10.31 -1.65 24.93
CA ARG A 34 -11.29 -1.38 23.87
C ARG A 34 -11.38 0.09 23.49
N SER A 35 -11.18 1.00 24.43
CA SER A 35 -11.11 2.46 24.17
C SER A 35 -9.99 2.85 23.19
N VAL A 36 -8.95 2.04 23.04
CA VAL A 36 -7.87 2.19 22.05
C VAL A 36 -8.16 1.34 20.81
N GLN A 37 -8.60 0.10 21.01
CA GLN A 37 -8.80 -0.88 19.95
C GLN A 37 -9.90 -0.46 18.97
N ASP A 38 -11.08 -0.07 19.47
CA ASP A 38 -12.25 0.25 18.63
C ASP A 38 -12.00 1.43 17.66
N PRO A 39 -11.41 2.58 18.09
CA PRO A 39 -11.03 3.64 17.16
C PRO A 39 -10.03 3.20 16.09
N LEU A 40 -9.09 2.31 16.42
CA LEU A 40 -8.11 1.79 15.46
C LEU A 40 -8.77 0.90 14.42
N PHE A 41 -9.73 0.04 14.81
CA PHE A 41 -10.53 -0.75 13.86
C PHE A 41 -11.34 0.16 12.92
N ILE A 42 -12.01 1.18 13.45
CA ILE A 42 -12.78 2.15 12.65
C ILE A 42 -11.87 2.86 11.65
N LEU A 43 -10.71 3.34 12.11
CA LEU A 43 -9.74 4.02 11.26
C LEU A 43 -9.21 3.09 10.16
N HIS A 44 -8.78 1.86 10.53
CA HIS A 44 -8.21 0.91 9.57
C HIS A 44 -9.25 0.48 8.51
N LYS A 45 -10.45 0.09 8.92
CA LYS A 45 -11.53 -0.27 8.01
C LYS A 45 -11.94 0.92 7.12
N GLY A 46 -11.99 2.11 7.72
CA GLY A 46 -12.43 3.31 7.02
C GLY A 46 -11.44 3.80 5.98
N LEU A 47 -10.14 3.73 6.24
CA LEU A 47 -9.10 4.15 5.30
C LEU A 47 -8.79 3.09 4.24
N GLY A 48 -9.00 1.80 4.51
CA GLY A 48 -8.67 0.70 3.61
C GLY A 48 -9.16 0.90 2.16
N PRO A 49 -10.45 1.21 1.91
CA PRO A 49 -10.97 1.48 0.58
C PRO A 49 -10.30 2.67 -0.12
N PHE A 50 -9.92 3.72 0.63
CA PHE A 50 -9.21 4.88 0.06
C PHE A 50 -7.77 4.53 -0.33
N VAL A 51 -7.09 3.72 0.48
CA VAL A 51 -5.76 3.19 0.11
C VAL A 51 -5.84 2.40 -1.19
N LEU A 52 -6.83 1.49 -1.29
CA LEU A 52 -7.05 0.72 -2.51
C LEU A 52 -7.31 1.62 -3.71
N LEU A 53 -8.19 2.61 -3.57
CA LEU A 53 -8.49 3.57 -4.64
C LEU A 53 -7.23 4.32 -5.09
N VAL A 54 -6.45 4.86 -4.16
CA VAL A 54 -5.21 5.60 -4.47
C VAL A 54 -4.21 4.70 -5.19
N VAL A 55 -4.05 3.44 -4.75
CA VAL A 55 -3.14 2.47 -5.39
C VAL A 55 -3.60 2.13 -6.81
N LEU A 56 -4.91 1.92 -7.03
CA LEU A 56 -5.46 1.66 -8.37
C LEU A 56 -5.28 2.87 -9.29
N LEU A 57 -5.57 4.08 -8.84
CA LEU A 57 -5.36 5.30 -9.61
C LEU A 57 -3.88 5.51 -9.93
N ARG A 58 -2.99 5.24 -8.98
CA ARG A 58 -1.54 5.29 -9.18
C ARG A 58 -1.08 4.26 -10.22
N LEU A 59 -1.62 3.04 -10.18
CA LEU A 59 -1.29 2.00 -11.16
C LEU A 59 -1.76 2.40 -12.55
N LEU A 60 -3.00 2.86 -12.69
CA LEU A 60 -3.54 3.36 -13.96
C LEU A 60 -2.70 4.52 -14.50
N TRP A 61 -2.38 5.51 -13.66
CA TRP A 61 -1.50 6.62 -14.04
C TRP A 61 -0.16 6.12 -14.58
N ARG A 62 0.45 5.14 -13.90
CA ARG A 62 1.74 4.57 -14.29
C ARG A 62 1.69 3.78 -15.61
N LEU A 63 0.58 3.13 -15.92
CA LEU A 63 0.41 2.43 -17.20
C LEU A 63 0.36 3.41 -18.37
N TRP A 64 -0.25 4.57 -18.21
CA TRP A 64 -0.30 5.61 -19.23
C TRP A 64 0.94 6.53 -19.25
N HIS A 65 1.64 6.65 -18.12
CA HIS A 65 2.83 7.48 -17.97
C HIS A 65 4.00 6.66 -17.45
N PRO A 66 4.65 5.85 -18.31
CA PRO A 66 5.80 5.04 -17.91
C PRO A 66 6.89 5.90 -17.26
N GLY A 67 7.48 5.38 -16.20
CA GLY A 67 8.55 6.10 -15.52
C GLY A 67 9.86 6.10 -16.32
N PRO A 68 10.78 7.02 -15.99
CA PRO A 68 12.09 7.06 -16.61
C PRO A 68 12.89 5.79 -16.32
N ALA A 69 13.81 5.47 -17.22
CA ALA A 69 14.76 4.37 -16.99
C ALA A 69 15.67 4.67 -15.79
N LEU A 70 16.09 3.62 -15.10
CA LEU A 70 17.08 3.76 -14.05
C LEU A 70 18.43 4.20 -14.65
N PRO A 71 19.27 4.92 -13.88
CA PRO A 71 20.60 5.32 -14.33
C PRO A 71 21.43 4.12 -14.82
N ALA A 72 22.23 4.33 -15.88
CA ALA A 72 23.09 3.28 -16.45
C ALA A 72 24.13 2.74 -15.45
N SER A 73 24.44 3.50 -14.39
CA SER A 73 25.29 3.09 -13.28
C SER A 73 24.71 1.97 -12.40
N VAL A 74 23.41 1.69 -12.52
CA VAL A 74 22.74 0.61 -11.77
C VAL A 74 22.91 -0.71 -12.52
N PRO A 75 23.50 -1.76 -11.91
CA PRO A 75 23.69 -3.06 -12.56
C PRO A 75 22.38 -3.67 -13.07
N ALA A 76 22.44 -4.39 -14.19
CA ALA A 76 21.25 -4.97 -14.83
C ALA A 76 20.45 -5.91 -13.91
N LEU A 77 21.12 -6.67 -13.04
CA LEU A 77 20.45 -7.52 -12.04
C LEU A 77 19.64 -6.67 -11.05
N GLN A 78 20.22 -5.58 -10.53
CA GLN A 78 19.50 -4.68 -9.61
C GLN A 78 18.30 -4.02 -10.29
N GLN A 79 18.40 -3.65 -11.57
CA GLN A 79 17.27 -3.14 -12.34
C GLN A 79 16.13 -4.16 -12.49
N LYS A 80 16.47 -5.46 -12.70
CA LYS A 80 15.48 -6.55 -12.77
C LYS A 80 14.79 -6.76 -11.41
N VAL A 81 15.60 -6.82 -10.33
CA VAL A 81 15.07 -6.97 -8.96
C VAL A 81 14.18 -5.77 -8.59
N ALA A 82 14.59 -4.55 -8.88
CA ALA A 82 13.78 -3.36 -8.63
C ALA A 82 12.42 -3.42 -9.35
N ARG A 83 12.39 -3.86 -10.61
CA ARG A 83 11.13 -4.07 -11.35
C ARG A 83 10.24 -5.11 -10.68
N LEU A 84 10.81 -6.25 -10.30
CA LEU A 84 10.06 -7.32 -9.64
C LEU A 84 9.48 -6.85 -8.30
N VAL A 85 10.27 -6.17 -7.47
CA VAL A 85 9.82 -5.61 -6.18
C VAL A 85 8.67 -4.61 -6.40
N HIS A 86 8.76 -3.72 -7.39
CA HIS A 86 7.69 -2.78 -7.69
C HIS A 86 6.40 -3.48 -8.14
N VAL A 87 6.49 -4.49 -8.99
CA VAL A 87 5.32 -5.31 -9.40
C VAL A 87 4.72 -6.02 -8.20
N ALA A 88 5.55 -6.64 -7.36
CA ALA A 88 5.11 -7.30 -6.15
C ALA A 88 4.43 -6.34 -5.16
N LEU A 89 4.98 -5.12 -4.97
CA LEU A 89 4.38 -4.09 -4.13
C LEU A 89 2.98 -3.70 -4.62
N TYR A 90 2.77 -3.47 -5.93
CA TYR A 90 1.44 -3.19 -6.45
C TYR A 90 0.49 -4.38 -6.25
N PHE A 91 0.94 -5.58 -6.55
CA PHE A 91 0.15 -6.80 -6.37
C PHE A 91 -0.31 -6.96 -4.92
N PHE A 92 0.62 -6.88 -3.96
CA PHE A 92 0.29 -7.07 -2.55
C PHE A 92 -0.49 -5.90 -1.95
N LEU A 93 -0.29 -4.65 -2.40
CA LEU A 93 -1.13 -3.52 -1.98
C LEU A 93 -2.59 -3.68 -2.42
N ILE A 94 -2.81 -4.12 -3.66
CA ILE A 94 -4.16 -4.38 -4.17
C ILE A 94 -4.78 -5.58 -3.45
N LEU A 95 -4.03 -6.68 -3.32
CA LEU A 95 -4.48 -7.88 -2.60
C LEU A 95 -4.87 -7.54 -1.15
N GLN A 96 -4.06 -6.71 -0.47
CA GLN A 96 -4.31 -6.26 0.90
C GLN A 96 -5.61 -5.45 1.00
N GLY A 97 -5.82 -4.50 0.09
CA GLY A 97 -7.03 -3.69 0.07
C GLY A 97 -8.29 -4.51 -0.24
N VAL A 98 -8.20 -5.39 -1.25
CA VAL A 98 -9.32 -6.25 -1.65
C VAL A 98 -9.65 -7.26 -0.56
N SER A 99 -8.67 -7.99 -0.03
CA SER A 99 -8.91 -9.00 1.01
C SER A 99 -9.46 -8.37 2.31
N GLY A 100 -8.96 -7.19 2.69
CA GLY A 100 -9.49 -6.44 3.83
C GLY A 100 -10.95 -6.02 3.64
N TYR A 101 -11.30 -5.49 2.46
CA TYR A 101 -12.68 -5.13 2.13
C TYR A 101 -13.60 -6.36 2.15
N VAL A 102 -13.21 -7.45 1.49
CA VAL A 102 -13.98 -8.70 1.45
C VAL A 102 -14.18 -9.25 2.87
N ARG A 103 -13.11 -9.35 3.68
CA ARG A 103 -13.18 -9.82 5.06
C ARG A 103 -14.21 -9.06 5.90
N VAL A 104 -14.17 -7.72 5.85
CA VAL A 104 -15.05 -6.87 6.65
C VAL A 104 -16.50 -7.01 6.20
N THR A 105 -16.78 -6.95 4.91
CA THR A 105 -18.15 -6.98 4.38
C THR A 105 -18.78 -8.36 4.51
N THR A 106 -18.06 -9.44 4.19
CA THR A 106 -18.58 -10.81 4.33
C THR A 106 -18.69 -11.26 5.78
N GLY A 107 -17.88 -10.68 6.71
CA GLY A 107 -18.03 -10.84 8.16
C GLY A 107 -19.24 -10.09 8.74
N GLY A 108 -19.90 -9.27 7.93
CA GLY A 108 -21.07 -8.49 8.34
C GLY A 108 -20.74 -7.26 9.17
N PHE A 109 -19.49 -6.81 9.15
CA PHE A 109 -19.07 -5.59 9.83
C PHE A 109 -19.26 -4.36 8.93
N PRO A 110 -19.63 -3.21 9.50
CA PRO A 110 -19.75 -1.97 8.74
C PRO A 110 -18.37 -1.40 8.39
N ILE A 111 -18.29 -0.74 7.24
CA ILE A 111 -17.23 0.21 6.93
C ILE A 111 -17.87 1.60 7.03
N GLU A 112 -17.69 2.26 8.16
CA GLU A 112 -18.44 3.45 8.57
C GLU A 112 -18.31 4.59 7.55
N THR A 113 -17.13 4.75 6.95
CA THR A 113 -16.88 5.76 5.92
C THR A 113 -17.70 5.50 4.64
N LEU A 114 -17.80 4.26 4.19
CA LEU A 114 -18.61 3.91 3.02
C LEU A 114 -20.10 4.03 3.31
N GLN A 115 -20.55 3.65 4.51
CA GLN A 115 -21.93 3.83 4.92
C GLN A 115 -22.35 5.31 4.93
N ARG A 116 -21.48 6.20 5.45
CA ARG A 116 -21.73 7.66 5.42
C ARG A 116 -21.81 8.23 3.99
N LEU A 117 -21.15 7.58 3.03
CA LEU A 117 -21.21 7.91 1.60
C LEU A 117 -22.39 7.24 0.88
N GLY A 118 -23.25 6.48 1.59
CA GLY A 118 -24.36 5.73 1.01
C GLY A 118 -23.95 4.56 0.13
N ILE A 119 -22.71 4.05 0.29
CA ILE A 119 -22.18 2.93 -0.50
C ILE A 119 -22.46 1.62 0.24
N PRO A 120 -23.35 0.75 -0.28
CA PRO A 120 -23.67 -0.52 0.36
C PRO A 120 -22.52 -1.53 0.21
N PRO A 121 -22.47 -2.58 1.06
CA PRO A 121 -21.53 -3.67 0.90
C PRO A 121 -21.79 -4.43 -0.42
N LEU A 122 -20.73 -4.75 -1.17
CA LEU A 122 -20.82 -5.45 -2.46
C LEU A 122 -21.05 -6.96 -2.29
N PHE A 123 -20.72 -7.54 -1.13
CA PHE A 123 -20.78 -8.96 -0.89
C PHE A 123 -21.73 -9.30 0.26
N PRO A 124 -22.53 -10.37 0.13
CA PRO A 124 -23.35 -10.87 1.23
C PRO A 124 -22.48 -11.49 2.33
N LYS A 125 -23.04 -11.66 3.52
CA LYS A 125 -22.36 -12.35 4.63
C LYS A 125 -22.03 -13.80 4.26
N SER A 126 -20.81 -14.23 4.54
CA SER A 126 -20.33 -15.59 4.31
C SER A 126 -19.14 -15.87 5.20
N GLU A 127 -19.30 -16.75 6.17
CA GLU A 127 -18.23 -17.12 7.08
C GLU A 127 -17.04 -17.76 6.37
N ALA A 128 -17.28 -18.66 5.43
CA ALA A 128 -16.23 -19.33 4.67
C ALA A 128 -15.37 -18.32 3.86
N VAL A 129 -16.02 -17.32 3.21
CA VAL A 129 -15.30 -16.27 2.46
C VAL A 129 -14.54 -15.37 3.43
N THR A 130 -15.12 -15.05 4.58
CA THR A 130 -14.47 -14.23 5.62
C THR A 130 -13.18 -14.88 6.10
N GLN A 131 -13.20 -16.17 6.43
CA GLN A 131 -12.01 -16.91 6.90
C GLN A 131 -10.89 -16.93 5.84
N VAL A 132 -11.23 -17.20 4.59
CA VAL A 132 -10.24 -17.18 3.49
C VAL A 132 -9.67 -15.78 3.29
N ALA A 133 -10.52 -14.75 3.27
CA ALA A 133 -10.08 -13.37 3.10
C ALA A 133 -9.19 -12.90 4.28
N GLU A 134 -9.49 -13.35 5.49
CA GLU A 134 -8.67 -13.09 6.69
C GLU A 134 -7.27 -13.66 6.56
N GLN A 135 -7.15 -14.93 6.15
CA GLN A 135 -5.85 -15.57 5.94
C GLN A 135 -5.04 -14.87 4.85
N ILE A 136 -5.68 -14.55 3.72
CA ILE A 136 -5.03 -13.81 2.64
C ILE A 136 -4.55 -12.45 3.13
N HIS A 137 -5.39 -11.72 3.88
CA HIS A 137 -5.04 -10.41 4.43
C HIS A 137 -3.85 -10.49 5.40
N ALA A 138 -3.83 -11.47 6.28
CA ALA A 138 -2.73 -11.66 7.24
C ALA A 138 -1.41 -12.04 6.56
N VAL A 139 -1.43 -13.01 5.63
CA VAL A 139 -0.23 -13.44 4.90
C VAL A 139 0.31 -12.33 4.01
N SER A 140 -0.59 -11.65 3.27
CA SER A 140 -0.20 -10.54 2.40
C SER A 140 0.34 -9.33 3.18
N ALA A 141 -0.12 -9.10 4.42
CA ALA A 141 0.42 -8.05 5.29
C ALA A 141 1.91 -8.30 5.63
N VAL A 142 2.26 -9.53 5.98
CA VAL A 142 3.66 -9.90 6.26
C VAL A 142 4.53 -9.74 5.02
N ALA A 143 4.08 -10.26 3.88
CA ALA A 143 4.79 -10.12 2.62
C ALA A 143 5.00 -8.65 2.23
N LEU A 144 3.97 -7.83 2.42
CA LEU A 144 4.00 -6.39 2.14
C LEU A 144 5.01 -5.65 3.04
N ILE A 145 5.02 -5.94 4.33
CA ILE A 145 5.99 -5.35 5.29
C ILE A 145 7.42 -5.66 4.86
N VAL A 146 7.71 -6.93 4.51
CA VAL A 146 9.04 -7.34 4.04
C VAL A 146 9.42 -6.61 2.74
N LEU A 147 8.51 -6.56 1.76
CA LEU A 147 8.76 -5.88 0.48
C LEU A 147 8.97 -4.37 0.67
N ILE A 148 8.21 -3.72 1.55
CA ILE A 148 8.39 -2.30 1.88
C ILE A 148 9.76 -2.10 2.55
N GLY A 149 10.13 -2.95 3.51
CA GLY A 149 11.45 -2.90 4.14
C GLY A 149 12.58 -2.99 3.13
N MET A 150 12.52 -3.95 2.20
CA MET A 150 13.48 -4.08 1.11
C MET A 150 13.51 -2.84 0.19
N HIS A 151 12.34 -2.31 -0.15
CA HIS A 151 12.23 -1.12 -1.01
C HIS A 151 12.82 0.12 -0.34
N VAL A 152 12.51 0.35 0.94
CA VAL A 152 13.06 1.47 1.72
C VAL A 152 14.56 1.33 1.92
N ALA A 153 15.05 0.13 2.24
CA ALA A 153 16.48 -0.13 2.39
C ALA A 153 17.25 0.11 1.08
N ALA A 154 16.72 -0.34 -0.06
CA ALA A 154 17.30 -0.07 -1.36
C ALA A 154 17.31 1.44 -1.69
N ALA A 155 16.21 2.16 -1.42
CA ALA A 155 16.13 3.61 -1.63
C ALA A 155 17.16 4.36 -0.75
N ALA A 156 17.29 3.98 0.52
CA ALA A 156 18.29 4.52 1.43
C ALA A 156 19.73 4.22 0.96
N TYR A 157 20.00 3.01 0.53
CA TYR A 157 21.31 2.63 -0.03
C TYR A 157 21.68 3.50 -1.24
N HIS A 158 20.77 3.67 -2.19
CA HIS A 158 20.99 4.51 -3.37
C HIS A 158 21.10 6.00 -3.01
N GLY A 159 20.36 6.48 -2.02
CA GLY A 159 20.37 7.89 -1.59
C GLY A 159 21.57 8.27 -0.74
N ILE A 160 21.98 7.39 0.18
CA ILE A 160 23.00 7.69 1.20
C ILE A 160 24.39 7.18 0.79
N VAL A 161 24.47 5.91 0.31
CA VAL A 161 25.73 5.24 0.03
C VAL A 161 26.16 5.47 -1.42
N ARG A 162 25.31 5.10 -2.38
CA ARG A 162 25.64 5.18 -3.81
C ARG A 162 25.57 6.60 -4.37
N ARG A 163 24.63 7.39 -3.90
CA ARG A 163 24.37 8.77 -4.36
C ARG A 163 24.25 8.89 -5.89
N ASP A 164 23.67 7.86 -6.52
CA ASP A 164 23.63 7.65 -7.96
C ASP A 164 22.37 8.25 -8.66
N GLY A 165 21.58 9.04 -7.92
CA GLY A 165 20.41 9.74 -8.44
C GLY A 165 19.12 8.92 -8.38
N VAL A 166 19.13 7.62 -8.04
CA VAL A 166 17.93 6.77 -7.98
C VAL A 166 16.92 7.33 -6.97
N PHE A 167 17.38 7.68 -5.75
CA PHE A 167 16.51 8.27 -4.72
C PHE A 167 15.85 9.57 -5.19
N SER A 168 16.62 10.46 -5.82
CA SER A 168 16.12 11.75 -6.29
C SER A 168 15.16 11.65 -7.49
N MET A 169 14.98 10.47 -8.09
CA MET A 169 13.91 10.27 -9.08
C MET A 169 12.51 10.44 -8.47
N MET A 170 12.34 10.13 -7.16
CA MET A 170 11.06 10.28 -6.43
C MET A 170 11.09 11.41 -5.39
N TRP A 171 12.25 11.98 -5.08
CA TRP A 171 12.43 13.09 -4.16
C TRP A 171 12.90 14.35 -4.90
N PRO A 172 12.40 15.54 -4.55
CA PRO A 172 11.31 15.83 -3.60
C PRO A 172 9.93 15.38 -4.13
N PRO A 173 8.85 15.41 -3.29
CA PRO A 173 7.50 15.03 -3.69
C PRO A 173 6.95 15.81 -4.90
N VAL A 174 7.36 17.06 -5.03
CA VAL A 174 7.02 17.94 -6.17
C VAL A 174 8.27 18.10 -7.06
N ALA A 175 8.12 17.84 -8.36
CA ALA A 175 9.19 18.10 -9.31
C ALA A 175 9.36 19.61 -9.51
N LYS A 176 10.62 20.07 -9.55
CA LYS A 176 10.97 21.44 -9.96
C LYS A 176 10.85 21.57 -11.47
#